data_17bd65cb5945ab5bffe492f30ec84f77
#
_entry.id   17bd65cb5945ab5bffe492f30ec84f77
#
_cell.length_a   1.000
_cell.length_b   1.000
_cell.length_c   1.000
_cell.angle_alpha   90.00
_cell.angle_beta   90.00
_cell.angle_gamma   90.00
#
_symmetry.space_group_name_H-M   'P 1'
#
loop_
_entity.id
_entity.type
_entity.pdbx_description
1 polymer ?
#
loop_
_entity_poly.entity_id
_entity_poly.type
_entity_poly.pdbx_seq_one_letter_code
_entity_poly.pdbx_strand_id
1 'polypeptide(L)'
;MKYTPELIQKDLDALPKGYKTGDVDRLIRRYVKEGAEVSPLRPFILEQQQFHRIYYYVSLEQIRDVDERMMFIHNNLLFTDWWHTDQIISYVADLDFATAFAYAKVYIRSEDPFIRRWGYVLFISKLCKGHAAELLALMHDDEHYYVQMAQGWLIAELAVHEPETVFDWMCDNSLKYNINGKAIQKICDSFRIEAGWKASFKSLRPQLKDRK
;
A
#
# COMPACT_ATOMS: atom_id res chain seq x y z
N MET A 1 25.15 -12.10 10.74
CA MET A 1 25.44 -11.40 12.03
C MET A 1 24.14 -10.76 12.53
N LYS A 2 23.90 -10.81 13.86
CA LYS A 2 22.73 -10.14 14.46
C LYS A 2 22.99 -8.64 14.57
N TYR A 3 22.09 -7.84 14.02
CA TYR A 3 22.11 -6.38 14.10
C TYR A 3 21.15 -5.93 15.19
N THR A 4 21.70 -5.39 16.29
CA THR A 4 20.89 -4.87 17.39
C THR A 4 20.41 -3.43 17.12
N PRO A 5 19.37 -2.94 17.83
CA PRO A 5 18.92 -1.54 17.71
C PRO A 5 20.07 -0.54 17.92
N GLU A 6 20.96 -0.79 18.89
CA GLU A 6 22.09 0.11 19.21
C GLU A 6 23.09 0.16 18.05
N LEU A 7 23.38 -0.98 17.42
CA LEU A 7 24.29 -1.03 16.27
C LEU A 7 23.71 -0.28 15.08
N ILE A 8 22.41 -0.50 14.80
CA ILE A 8 21.70 0.19 13.71
C ILE A 8 21.62 1.71 14.01
N GLN A 9 21.33 2.09 15.25
CA GLN A 9 21.32 3.50 15.66
C GLN A 9 22.69 4.15 15.46
N LYS A 10 23.78 3.48 15.86
CA LYS A 10 25.13 3.97 15.62
C LYS A 10 25.43 4.21 14.13
N ASP A 11 24.98 3.30 13.26
CA ASP A 11 25.13 3.47 11.81
C ASP A 11 24.29 4.62 11.27
N LEU A 12 23.07 4.84 11.79
CA LEU A 12 22.23 5.98 11.45
C LEU A 12 22.84 7.30 11.91
N ASP A 13 23.40 7.35 13.12
CA ASP A 13 24.06 8.52 13.69
C ASP A 13 25.35 8.90 12.91
N ALA A 14 25.98 7.94 12.24
CA ALA A 14 27.13 8.16 11.39
C ALA A 14 26.77 8.75 10.02
N LEU A 15 25.48 8.81 9.65
CA LEU A 15 25.05 9.43 8.41
C LEU A 15 25.22 10.95 8.46
N PRO A 16 25.39 11.63 7.31
CA PRO A 16 25.49 13.10 7.27
C PRO A 16 24.28 13.78 7.92
N LYS A 17 24.48 14.91 8.59
CA LYS A 17 23.36 15.69 9.14
C LYS A 17 22.36 16.04 8.01
N GLY A 18 21.08 15.72 8.23
CA GLY A 18 20.03 15.92 7.24
C GLY A 18 20.01 14.85 6.14
N TYR A 19 20.51 13.64 6.44
CA TYR A 19 20.44 12.49 5.53
C TYR A 19 19.02 12.26 4.99
N LYS A 20 18.95 11.70 3.79
CA LYS A 20 17.70 11.41 3.09
C LYS A 20 17.44 9.90 3.05
N THR A 21 16.24 9.52 2.62
CA THR A 21 15.83 8.11 2.45
C THR A 21 16.87 7.29 1.67
N GLY A 22 17.46 7.86 0.60
CA GLY A 22 18.50 7.17 -0.18
C GLY A 22 19.78 6.85 0.58
N ASP A 23 20.09 7.57 1.67
CA ASP A 23 21.21 7.25 2.54
C ASP A 23 20.90 6.01 3.39
N VAL A 24 19.69 5.93 3.91
CA VAL A 24 19.18 4.75 4.62
C VAL A 24 19.14 3.55 3.69
N ASP A 25 18.72 3.72 2.43
CA ASP A 25 18.70 2.64 1.44
C ASP A 25 20.12 2.11 1.12
N ARG A 26 21.16 2.95 1.24
CA ARG A 26 22.55 2.46 1.15
C ARG A 26 22.94 1.59 2.33
N LEU A 27 22.50 1.93 3.54
CA LEU A 27 22.67 1.06 4.72
C LEU A 27 21.95 -0.25 4.55
N ILE A 28 20.69 -0.23 4.10
CA ILE A 28 19.89 -1.43 3.83
C ILE A 28 20.61 -2.36 2.85
N ARG A 29 21.10 -1.83 1.71
CA ARG A 29 21.85 -2.65 0.74
C ARG A 29 23.10 -3.27 1.34
N ARG A 30 23.81 -2.56 2.22
CA ARG A 30 24.95 -3.11 2.94
C ARG A 30 24.52 -4.26 3.85
N TYR A 31 23.48 -4.08 4.65
CA TYR A 31 22.96 -5.10 5.58
C TYR A 31 22.47 -6.34 4.84
N VAL A 32 21.77 -6.19 3.72
CA VAL A 32 21.35 -7.32 2.87
C VAL A 32 22.57 -8.07 2.35
N LYS A 33 23.60 -7.38 1.82
CA LYS A 33 24.82 -7.99 1.31
C LYS A 33 25.60 -8.75 2.39
N GLU A 34 25.55 -8.28 3.63
CA GLU A 34 26.21 -8.89 4.78
C GLU A 34 25.39 -10.03 5.41
N GLY A 35 24.18 -10.31 4.89
CA GLY A 35 23.27 -11.29 5.47
C GLY A 35 22.86 -10.93 6.90
N ALA A 36 22.57 -9.64 7.12
CA ALA A 36 22.22 -9.13 8.44
C ALA A 36 20.91 -9.74 8.96
N GLU A 37 20.94 -10.29 10.17
CA GLU A 37 19.75 -10.71 10.89
C GLU A 37 19.23 -9.52 11.70
N VAL A 38 18.10 -8.96 11.27
CA VAL A 38 17.48 -7.75 11.87
C VAL A 38 16.27 -8.07 12.76
N SER A 39 16.02 -9.34 13.08
CA SER A 39 14.94 -9.75 13.99
C SER A 39 14.99 -9.05 15.38
N PRO A 40 16.17 -8.71 15.96
CA PRO A 40 16.23 -7.97 17.20
C PRO A 40 15.62 -6.57 17.14
N LEU A 41 15.45 -6.02 15.91
CA LEU A 41 14.84 -4.71 15.71
C LEU A 41 13.32 -4.72 15.90
N ARG A 42 12.67 -5.89 15.76
CA ARG A 42 11.21 -6.03 15.75
C ARG A 42 10.47 -5.34 16.91
N PRO A 43 10.91 -5.42 18.16
CA PRO A 43 10.23 -4.73 19.27
C PRO A 43 10.29 -3.20 19.18
N PHE A 44 11.23 -2.64 18.42
CA PHE A 44 11.54 -1.22 18.34
C PHE A 44 11.12 -0.56 17.02
N ILE A 45 10.55 -1.31 16.09
CA ILE A 45 10.29 -0.81 14.72
C ILE A 45 9.29 0.34 14.66
N LEU A 46 8.45 0.51 15.67
CA LEU A 46 7.49 1.62 15.76
C LEU A 46 8.06 2.84 16.48
N GLU A 47 9.25 2.75 17.09
CA GLU A 47 9.85 3.86 17.82
C GLU A 47 10.39 4.93 16.87
N GLN A 48 10.84 4.52 15.68
CA GLN A 48 11.30 5.45 14.66
C GLN A 48 11.18 4.90 13.23
N GLN A 49 10.97 5.83 12.31
CA GLN A 49 10.74 5.54 10.90
C GLN A 49 11.82 4.66 10.25
N GLN A 50 13.09 4.92 10.56
CA GLN A 50 14.21 4.20 9.96
C GLN A 50 14.25 2.73 10.40
N PHE A 51 13.88 2.43 11.64
CA PHE A 51 13.84 1.07 12.16
C PHE A 51 12.78 0.25 11.42
N HIS A 52 11.58 0.81 11.21
CA HIS A 52 10.54 0.17 10.42
C HIS A 52 11.03 -0.13 9.00
N ARG A 53 11.61 0.86 8.33
CA ARG A 53 12.12 0.71 6.98
C ARG A 53 13.23 -0.35 6.89
N ILE A 54 14.23 -0.29 7.77
CA ILE A 54 15.35 -1.25 7.79
C ILE A 54 14.84 -2.67 8.04
N TYR A 55 13.96 -2.85 9.03
CA TYR A 55 13.41 -4.14 9.38
C TYR A 55 12.72 -4.81 8.18
N TYR A 56 11.77 -4.13 7.56
CA TYR A 56 11.03 -4.71 6.45
C TYR A 56 11.89 -4.91 5.21
N TYR A 57 12.67 -3.92 4.82
CA TYR A 57 13.46 -4.03 3.59
C TYR A 57 14.55 -5.09 3.71
N VAL A 58 15.32 -5.11 4.80
CA VAL A 58 16.37 -6.13 4.96
C VAL A 58 15.78 -7.52 5.02
N SER A 59 14.67 -7.72 5.73
CA SER A 59 14.00 -9.02 5.82
C SER A 59 13.45 -9.47 4.47
N LEU A 60 12.71 -8.60 3.78
CA LEU A 60 12.05 -8.94 2.51
C LEU A 60 13.04 -9.13 1.36
N GLU A 61 14.15 -8.38 1.31
CA GLU A 61 15.21 -8.55 0.30
C GLU A 61 15.94 -9.90 0.43
N GLN A 62 15.98 -10.48 1.63
CA GLN A 62 16.61 -11.78 1.87
C GLN A 62 15.69 -12.97 1.58
N ILE A 63 14.38 -12.73 1.46
CA ILE A 63 13.38 -13.74 1.08
C ILE A 63 13.23 -13.73 -0.44
N ARG A 64 13.47 -14.86 -1.10
CA ARG A 64 13.38 -14.95 -2.57
C ARG A 64 11.96 -15.22 -3.06
N ASP A 65 11.26 -16.09 -2.37
CA ASP A 65 9.93 -16.53 -2.71
C ASP A 65 8.88 -15.46 -2.34
N VAL A 66 7.94 -15.18 -3.24
CA VAL A 66 6.93 -14.13 -3.03
C VAL A 66 5.86 -14.52 -2.02
N ASP A 67 5.50 -15.81 -1.95
CA ASP A 67 4.55 -16.32 -0.96
C ASP A 67 5.15 -16.26 0.45
N GLU A 68 6.45 -16.59 0.58
CA GLU A 68 7.19 -16.43 1.84
C GLU A 68 7.28 -14.95 2.25
N ARG A 69 7.47 -14.01 1.30
CA ARG A 69 7.41 -12.57 1.57
C ARG A 69 6.05 -12.16 2.11
N MET A 70 4.98 -12.63 1.45
CA MET A 70 3.61 -12.33 1.90
C MET A 70 3.35 -12.91 3.28
N MET A 71 3.79 -14.13 3.55
CA MET A 71 3.68 -14.76 4.88
C MET A 71 4.48 -14.00 5.93
N PHE A 72 5.70 -13.52 5.61
CA PHE A 72 6.47 -12.66 6.50
C PHE A 72 5.71 -11.38 6.86
N ILE A 73 5.13 -10.70 5.86
CA ILE A 73 4.32 -9.49 6.07
C ILE A 73 3.08 -9.82 6.94
N HIS A 74 2.38 -10.90 6.63
CA HIS A 74 1.21 -11.34 7.40
C HIS A 74 1.51 -11.59 8.89
N ASN A 75 2.67 -12.15 9.18
CA ASN A 75 3.11 -12.42 10.56
C ASN A 75 3.67 -11.17 11.27
N ASN A 76 3.81 -10.06 10.57
CA ASN A 76 4.39 -8.82 11.06
C ASN A 76 3.58 -7.59 10.62
N LEU A 77 2.26 -7.59 10.80
CA LEU A 77 1.38 -6.47 10.44
C LEU A 77 1.53 -5.30 11.44
N LEU A 78 2.72 -4.74 11.53
CA LEU A 78 3.08 -3.66 12.46
C LEU A 78 3.02 -2.31 11.72
N PHE A 79 1.82 -1.88 11.37
CA PHE A 79 1.56 -0.67 10.61
C PHE A 79 0.85 0.37 11.49
N THR A 80 1.39 1.57 11.57
CA THR A 80 0.81 2.70 12.33
C THR A 80 0.76 3.99 11.52
N ASP A 81 1.23 3.94 10.26
CA ASP A 81 1.20 5.07 9.33
C ASP A 81 0.99 4.58 7.89
N TRP A 82 0.52 5.46 7.01
CA TRP A 82 0.22 5.16 5.61
C TRP A 82 1.45 4.69 4.81
N TRP A 83 2.61 5.26 5.06
CA TRP A 83 3.84 4.92 4.33
C TRP A 83 4.39 3.54 4.70
N HIS A 84 4.01 2.96 5.86
CA HIS A 84 4.39 1.59 6.24
C HIS A 84 3.89 0.56 5.24
N THR A 85 2.67 0.75 4.73
CA THR A 85 2.09 -0.13 3.73
C THR A 85 2.63 0.16 2.33
N ASP A 86 2.75 1.44 1.98
CA ASP A 86 3.09 1.85 0.62
C ASP A 86 4.52 1.45 0.21
N GLN A 87 5.45 1.43 1.17
CA GLN A 87 6.85 1.10 0.90
C GLN A 87 7.10 -0.38 0.58
N ILE A 88 6.18 -1.29 0.90
CA ILE A 88 6.38 -2.74 0.74
C ILE A 88 5.56 -3.37 -0.40
N ILE A 89 4.77 -2.58 -1.13
CA ILE A 89 3.91 -3.07 -2.24
C ILE A 89 4.73 -3.85 -3.27
N SER A 90 5.89 -3.35 -3.65
CA SER A 90 6.72 -3.95 -4.69
C SER A 90 7.21 -5.37 -4.36
N TYR A 91 7.31 -5.69 -3.08
CA TYR A 91 7.79 -7.01 -2.64
C TYR A 91 6.79 -8.15 -2.88
N VAL A 92 5.52 -7.81 -3.04
CA VAL A 92 4.43 -8.77 -3.29
C VAL A 92 3.74 -8.58 -4.64
N ALA A 93 4.33 -7.76 -5.52
CA ALA A 93 3.73 -7.43 -6.82
C ALA A 93 3.62 -8.64 -7.76
N ASP A 94 4.37 -9.71 -7.52
CA ASP A 94 4.36 -10.96 -8.30
C ASP A 94 3.54 -12.08 -7.64
N LEU A 95 2.83 -11.78 -6.54
CA LEU A 95 1.95 -12.73 -5.87
C LEU A 95 0.83 -13.18 -6.82
N ASP A 96 0.34 -14.41 -6.66
CA ASP A 96 -0.86 -14.84 -7.34
C ASP A 96 -2.08 -14.03 -6.88
N PHE A 97 -2.94 -13.64 -7.84
CA PHE A 97 -4.11 -12.80 -7.54
C PHE A 97 -5.07 -13.47 -6.54
N ALA A 98 -5.37 -14.75 -6.69
CA ALA A 98 -6.30 -15.45 -5.80
C ALA A 98 -5.76 -15.50 -4.36
N THR A 99 -4.45 -15.71 -4.21
CA THR A 99 -3.75 -15.64 -2.92
C THR A 99 -3.82 -14.24 -2.33
N ALA A 100 -3.47 -13.20 -3.08
CA ALA A 100 -3.58 -11.80 -2.65
C ALA A 100 -5.01 -11.44 -2.23
N PHE A 101 -5.99 -11.87 -3.02
CA PHE A 101 -7.41 -11.62 -2.78
C PHE A 101 -7.93 -12.30 -1.50
N ALA A 102 -7.43 -13.52 -1.22
CA ALA A 102 -7.76 -14.22 0.03
C ALA A 102 -7.25 -13.45 1.27
N TYR A 103 -6.02 -12.97 1.24
CA TYR A 103 -5.46 -12.12 2.30
C TYR A 103 -6.22 -10.81 2.45
N ALA A 104 -6.53 -10.13 1.34
CA ALA A 104 -7.24 -8.86 1.35
C ALA A 104 -8.60 -8.95 2.03
N LYS A 105 -9.38 -10.02 1.75
CA LYS A 105 -10.68 -10.24 2.41
C LYS A 105 -10.59 -10.36 3.94
N VAL A 106 -9.44 -10.78 4.46
CA VAL A 106 -9.18 -10.81 5.90
C VAL A 106 -8.80 -9.41 6.38
N TYR A 107 -7.87 -8.75 5.68
CA TYR A 107 -7.32 -7.46 6.12
C TYR A 107 -8.36 -6.34 6.13
N ILE A 108 -9.21 -6.23 5.12
CA ILE A 108 -10.24 -5.17 5.04
C ILE A 108 -11.27 -5.24 6.19
N ARG A 109 -11.33 -6.35 6.94
CA ARG A 109 -12.20 -6.53 8.10
C ARG A 109 -11.50 -6.29 9.43
N SER A 110 -10.22 -5.93 9.42
CA SER A 110 -9.45 -5.68 10.64
C SER A 110 -10.00 -4.46 11.39
N GLU A 111 -9.92 -4.47 12.70
CA GLU A 111 -10.19 -3.30 13.54
C GLU A 111 -9.12 -2.22 13.33
N ASP A 112 -7.86 -2.61 13.02
CA ASP A 112 -6.76 -1.70 12.76
C ASP A 112 -6.90 -1.07 11.35
N PRO A 113 -7.00 0.27 11.25
CA PRO A 113 -7.19 0.95 9.97
C PRO A 113 -5.99 0.81 9.02
N PHE A 114 -4.77 0.64 9.51
CA PHE A 114 -3.61 0.48 8.65
C PHE A 114 -3.50 -0.95 8.10
N ILE A 115 -4.02 -1.96 8.81
CA ILE A 115 -4.20 -3.31 8.27
C ILE A 115 -5.31 -3.30 7.21
N ARG A 116 -6.45 -2.59 7.45
CA ARG A 116 -7.49 -2.42 6.42
C ARG A 116 -6.93 -1.71 5.18
N ARG A 117 -6.11 -0.67 5.38
CA ARG A 117 -5.41 0.01 4.29
C ARG A 117 -4.57 -0.96 3.47
N TRP A 118 -3.78 -1.82 4.12
CA TRP A 118 -2.95 -2.81 3.44
C TRP A 118 -3.77 -3.73 2.54
N GLY A 119 -4.97 -4.12 2.96
CA GLY A 119 -5.89 -4.93 2.15
C GLY A 119 -6.25 -4.33 0.78
N TYR A 120 -6.17 -3.01 0.62
CA TYR A 120 -6.37 -2.33 -0.66
C TYR A 120 -5.05 -2.02 -1.39
N VAL A 121 -4.07 -1.54 -0.63
CA VAL A 121 -2.81 -1.04 -1.19
C VAL A 121 -1.99 -2.14 -1.85
N LEU A 122 -2.06 -3.37 -1.37
CA LEU A 122 -1.33 -4.51 -1.96
C LEU A 122 -1.64 -4.75 -3.45
N PHE A 123 -2.82 -4.31 -3.93
CA PHE A 123 -3.20 -4.42 -5.35
C PHE A 123 -2.73 -3.23 -6.20
N ILE A 124 -2.18 -2.17 -5.61
CA ILE A 124 -1.70 -1.00 -6.35
C ILE A 124 -0.35 -1.33 -7.02
N SER A 125 -0.44 -2.27 -7.95
CA SER A 125 0.65 -2.82 -8.75
C SER A 125 0.06 -3.50 -9.98
N LYS A 126 0.79 -4.39 -10.62
CA LYS A 126 0.25 -5.22 -11.72
C LYS A 126 -0.85 -6.21 -11.30
N LEU A 127 -1.01 -6.47 -9.99
CA LEU A 127 -2.03 -7.39 -9.46
C LEU A 127 -3.48 -6.93 -9.72
N CYS A 128 -3.72 -5.64 -9.92
CA CYS A 128 -5.08 -5.13 -10.16
C CYS A 128 -5.54 -5.31 -11.61
N LYS A 129 -4.63 -5.56 -12.55
CA LYS A 129 -4.93 -5.59 -13.97
C LYS A 129 -5.81 -6.78 -14.35
N GLY A 130 -6.96 -6.51 -14.95
CA GLY A 130 -7.93 -7.51 -15.37
C GLY A 130 -8.84 -8.03 -14.24
N HIS A 131 -8.85 -7.35 -13.07
CA HIS A 131 -9.59 -7.76 -11.88
C HIS A 131 -10.43 -6.61 -11.30
N ALA A 132 -10.86 -5.66 -12.14
CA ALA A 132 -11.59 -4.50 -11.65
C ALA A 132 -12.89 -4.90 -10.93
N ALA A 133 -13.69 -5.79 -11.51
CA ALA A 133 -14.97 -6.19 -10.92
C ALA A 133 -14.81 -6.82 -9.53
N GLU A 134 -13.86 -7.75 -9.38
CA GLU A 134 -13.60 -8.43 -8.10
C GLU A 134 -13.08 -7.46 -7.04
N LEU A 135 -12.19 -6.54 -7.42
CA LEU A 135 -11.60 -5.58 -6.49
C LEU A 135 -12.59 -4.47 -6.11
N LEU A 136 -13.45 -4.03 -7.04
CA LEU A 136 -14.52 -3.09 -6.75
C LEU A 136 -15.56 -3.67 -5.79
N ALA A 137 -15.80 -4.98 -5.84
CA ALA A 137 -16.70 -5.66 -4.90
C ALA A 137 -16.17 -5.69 -3.45
N LEU A 138 -14.88 -5.42 -3.22
CA LEU A 138 -14.30 -5.28 -1.88
C LEU A 138 -14.55 -3.90 -1.25
N MET A 139 -14.95 -2.90 -2.04
CA MET A 139 -15.11 -1.53 -1.57
C MET A 139 -16.29 -1.42 -0.60
N HIS A 140 -16.07 -0.74 0.51
CA HIS A 140 -17.09 -0.44 1.51
C HIS A 140 -16.81 0.91 2.16
N ASP A 141 -17.81 1.49 2.79
CA ASP A 141 -17.61 2.73 3.56
C ASP A 141 -16.66 2.51 4.73
N ASP A 142 -15.72 3.43 4.90
CA ASP A 142 -14.80 3.46 6.02
C ASP A 142 -14.67 4.89 6.54
N GLU A 143 -14.60 5.04 7.86
CA GLU A 143 -14.49 6.37 8.48
C GLU A 143 -13.03 6.86 8.53
N HIS A 144 -12.05 5.96 8.42
CA HIS A 144 -10.65 6.31 8.54
C HIS A 144 -10.09 6.90 7.24
N TYR A 145 -9.54 8.10 7.34
CA TYR A 145 -9.02 8.86 6.18
C TYR A 145 -8.06 8.09 5.29
N TYR A 146 -7.08 7.38 5.90
CA TYR A 146 -6.07 6.66 5.12
C TYR A 146 -6.59 5.37 4.46
N VAL A 147 -7.67 4.79 4.98
CA VAL A 147 -8.37 3.68 4.31
C VAL A 147 -9.11 4.21 3.08
N GLN A 148 -9.87 5.30 3.24
CA GLN A 148 -10.55 5.97 2.12
C GLN A 148 -9.54 6.39 1.01
N MET A 149 -8.35 6.85 1.40
CA MET A 149 -7.29 7.20 0.45
C MET A 149 -6.76 5.99 -0.31
N ALA A 150 -6.64 4.83 0.35
CA ALA A 150 -6.23 3.58 -0.28
C ALA A 150 -7.29 3.06 -1.26
N GLN A 151 -8.56 3.07 -0.86
CA GLN A 151 -9.69 2.73 -1.74
C GLN A 151 -9.73 3.66 -2.96
N GLY A 152 -9.65 4.98 -2.75
CA GLY A 152 -9.61 5.94 -3.86
C GLY A 152 -8.39 5.77 -4.77
N TRP A 153 -7.24 5.34 -4.23
CA TRP A 153 -6.05 5.05 -5.03
C TRP A 153 -6.24 3.76 -5.84
N LEU A 154 -6.74 2.70 -5.23
CA LEU A 154 -7.01 1.45 -5.94
C LEU A 154 -8.05 1.64 -7.06
N ILE A 155 -9.15 2.35 -6.80
CA ILE A 155 -10.16 2.67 -7.83
C ILE A 155 -9.50 3.44 -9.00
N ALA A 156 -8.62 4.39 -8.71
CA ALA A 156 -7.92 5.13 -9.76
C ALA A 156 -6.91 4.25 -10.53
N GLU A 157 -6.27 3.29 -9.88
CA GLU A 157 -5.39 2.33 -10.54
C GLU A 157 -6.18 1.39 -11.45
N LEU A 158 -7.35 0.91 -11.00
CA LEU A 158 -8.26 0.12 -11.81
C LEU A 158 -8.73 0.90 -13.05
N ALA A 159 -9.06 2.18 -12.90
CA ALA A 159 -9.47 3.04 -14.02
C ALA A 159 -8.37 3.26 -15.08
N VAL A 160 -7.10 3.02 -14.75
CA VAL A 160 -6.00 3.02 -15.74
C VAL A 160 -6.13 1.85 -16.72
N HIS A 161 -6.62 0.70 -16.23
CA HIS A 161 -6.67 -0.54 -16.99
C HIS A 161 -8.07 -0.84 -17.56
N GLU A 162 -9.12 -0.54 -16.80
CA GLU A 162 -10.51 -0.86 -17.09
C GLU A 162 -11.44 0.34 -16.79
N PRO A 163 -11.25 1.48 -17.49
CA PRO A 163 -11.95 2.72 -17.15
C PRO A 163 -13.46 2.62 -17.31
N GLU A 164 -13.96 1.85 -18.27
CA GLU A 164 -15.41 1.63 -18.50
C GLU A 164 -16.02 0.88 -17.31
N THR A 165 -15.44 -0.24 -16.90
CA THR A 165 -15.90 -1.03 -15.73
C THR A 165 -15.95 -0.17 -14.47
N VAL A 166 -14.92 0.65 -14.24
CA VAL A 166 -14.86 1.55 -13.06
C VAL A 166 -15.91 2.66 -13.16
N PHE A 167 -16.13 3.21 -14.36
CA PHE A 167 -17.11 4.26 -14.58
C PHE A 167 -18.53 3.77 -14.29
N ASP A 168 -18.90 2.61 -14.87
CA ASP A 168 -20.22 2.01 -14.66
C ASP A 168 -20.45 1.68 -13.18
N TRP A 169 -19.45 1.07 -12.53
CA TRP A 169 -19.53 0.82 -11.10
C TRP A 169 -19.68 2.12 -10.28
N MET A 170 -19.00 3.22 -10.65
CA MET A 170 -19.17 4.52 -9.98
C MET A 170 -20.56 5.10 -10.14
N CYS A 171 -21.24 4.85 -11.26
CA CYS A 171 -22.62 5.27 -11.46
C CYS A 171 -23.59 4.56 -10.50
N ASP A 172 -23.31 3.28 -10.16
CA ASP A 172 -24.26 2.42 -9.47
C ASP A 172 -23.93 2.17 -7.99
N ASN A 173 -22.65 2.33 -7.55
CA ASN A 173 -22.26 2.04 -6.17
C ASN A 173 -22.96 2.99 -5.17
N SER A 174 -23.10 2.51 -3.92
CA SER A 174 -23.73 3.23 -2.81
C SER A 174 -22.75 3.89 -1.82
N LEU A 175 -21.45 3.89 -2.13
CA LEU A 175 -20.43 4.44 -1.24
C LEU A 175 -20.59 5.94 -1.03
N LYS A 176 -20.25 6.40 0.15
CA LYS A 176 -20.21 7.84 0.49
C LYS A 176 -19.28 8.62 -0.46
N TYR A 177 -19.60 9.87 -0.64
CA TYR A 177 -18.83 10.75 -1.55
C TYR A 177 -17.34 10.87 -1.21
N ASN A 178 -16.96 10.75 0.06
CA ASN A 178 -15.57 10.87 0.50
C ASN A 178 -14.62 9.88 -0.20
N ILE A 179 -15.06 8.65 -0.48
CA ILE A 179 -14.29 7.64 -1.21
C ILE A 179 -14.32 7.94 -2.72
N ASN A 180 -15.52 8.06 -3.29
CA ASN A 180 -15.72 8.37 -4.70
C ASN A 180 -15.02 9.68 -5.10
N GLY A 181 -15.09 10.71 -4.25
CA GLY A 181 -14.44 12.01 -4.47
C GLY A 181 -12.91 11.92 -4.52
N LYS A 182 -12.32 11.10 -3.63
CA LYS A 182 -10.87 10.82 -3.64
C LYS A 182 -10.44 10.03 -4.88
N ALA A 183 -11.25 9.04 -5.29
CA ALA A 183 -11.00 8.29 -6.51
C ALA A 183 -11.01 9.20 -7.75
N ILE A 184 -12.04 10.02 -7.92
CA ILE A 184 -12.13 10.98 -9.04
C ILE A 184 -10.95 11.95 -9.02
N GLN A 185 -10.51 12.42 -7.85
CA GLN A 185 -9.36 13.31 -7.77
C GLN A 185 -8.10 12.62 -8.29
N LYS A 186 -7.82 11.41 -7.82
CA LYS A 186 -6.64 10.62 -8.26
C LYS A 186 -6.72 10.24 -9.75
N ILE A 187 -7.90 9.92 -10.27
CA ILE A 187 -8.14 9.69 -11.71
C ILE A 187 -7.77 10.93 -12.52
N CYS A 188 -8.25 12.12 -12.09
CA CYS A 188 -7.95 13.38 -12.77
C CYS A 188 -6.46 13.75 -12.74
N ASP A 189 -5.76 13.44 -11.64
CA ASP A 189 -4.35 13.72 -11.45
C ASP A 189 -3.43 12.74 -12.21
N SER A 190 -3.92 11.55 -12.56
CA SER A 190 -3.13 10.52 -13.24
C SER A 190 -2.81 10.92 -14.68
N PHE A 191 -1.53 10.88 -15.08
CA PHE A 191 -1.12 11.06 -16.48
C PHE A 191 -1.39 9.83 -17.37
N ARG A 192 -1.73 8.67 -16.77
CA ARG A 192 -1.99 7.41 -17.47
C ARG A 192 -3.44 7.27 -17.96
N ILE A 193 -4.34 8.14 -17.55
CA ILE A 193 -5.76 8.11 -17.91
C ILE A 193 -6.03 9.17 -18.97
N GLU A 194 -6.72 8.80 -20.05
CA GLU A 194 -7.06 9.66 -21.17
C GLU A 194 -7.99 10.82 -20.75
N ALA A 195 -7.86 11.97 -21.44
CA ALA A 195 -8.61 13.19 -21.12
C ALA A 195 -10.13 13.00 -21.20
N GLY A 196 -10.62 12.19 -22.13
CA GLY A 196 -12.04 11.84 -22.26
C GLY A 196 -12.58 11.15 -21.01
N TRP A 197 -11.89 10.13 -20.53
CA TRP A 197 -12.27 9.43 -19.29
C TRP A 197 -12.21 10.34 -18.07
N LYS A 198 -11.19 11.19 -17.96
CA LYS A 198 -11.10 12.18 -16.86
C LYS A 198 -12.33 13.12 -16.86
N ALA A 199 -12.77 13.59 -18.03
CA ALA A 199 -13.96 14.43 -18.16
C ALA A 199 -15.23 13.67 -17.73
N SER A 200 -15.38 12.42 -18.16
CA SER A 200 -16.50 11.55 -17.79
C SER A 200 -16.56 11.33 -16.28
N PHE A 201 -15.46 10.90 -15.64
CA PHE A 201 -15.41 10.73 -14.18
C PHE A 201 -15.69 12.04 -13.42
N LYS A 202 -15.16 13.16 -13.91
CA LYS A 202 -15.39 14.47 -13.29
C LYS A 202 -16.87 14.88 -13.33
N SER A 203 -17.60 14.51 -14.39
CA SER A 203 -19.03 14.81 -14.54
C SER A 203 -19.92 14.06 -13.53
N LEU A 204 -19.45 12.96 -12.93
CA LEU A 204 -20.18 12.24 -11.88
C LEU A 204 -20.20 12.97 -10.53
N ARG A 205 -19.29 13.93 -10.29
CA ARG A 205 -19.16 14.59 -8.98
C ARG A 205 -20.44 15.17 -8.40
N PRO A 206 -21.32 15.89 -9.17
CA PRO A 206 -22.57 16.41 -8.62
C PRO A 206 -23.50 15.30 -8.11
N GLN A 207 -23.71 14.25 -8.93
CA GLN A 207 -24.60 13.13 -8.57
C GLN A 207 -24.10 12.35 -7.35
N LEU A 208 -22.77 12.16 -7.25
CA LEU A 208 -22.16 11.44 -6.13
C LEU A 208 -22.20 12.23 -4.82
N LYS A 209 -22.16 13.57 -4.87
CA LYS A 209 -22.27 14.44 -3.68
C LYS A 209 -23.63 14.36 -3.01
N ASP A 210 -24.68 14.06 -3.77
CA ASP A 210 -26.04 13.97 -3.27
C ASP A 210 -26.30 12.61 -2.57
N ARG A 211 -25.37 11.65 -2.69
CA ARG A 211 -25.40 10.39 -1.95
C ARG A 211 -24.93 10.62 -0.51
N LYS A 212 -25.85 10.57 0.43
CA LYS A 212 -25.59 10.76 1.87
C LYS A 212 -25.08 9.51 2.55
#